data_9b8668c9b7fdb8d26ec16f004890fe17
#
_entry.id   9b8668c9b7fdb8d26ec16f004890fe17
#
_cell.length_a   1.000
_cell.length_b   1.000
_cell.length_c   1.000
_cell.angle_alpha   90.00
_cell.angle_beta   90.00
_cell.angle_gamma   90.00
#
_symmetry.space_group_name_H-M   'P 1'
#
loop_
_entity.id
_entity.type
_entity.pdbx_description
1 polymer ?
#
loop_
_entity_poly.entity_id
_entity_poly.type
_entity_poly.pdbx_seq_one_letter_code
_entity_poly.pdbx_strand_id
1 'polypeptide(L)'
;MKPEVISSGELELEVYPSIGGSIGRFSAFGQDIFRHPKSGEAAKNESGLMSAFPMVPYCNRIDKGRFLFNGQQIQLEKNFDKERNSIHGIGWKREWFVQFSSRDNLRIFYEHDGNDWPWRFSCEQYFRLEPDRLFYELSIVNLDSSEMPVGLGLHPFFPASGQARVRGLFNGFWNCDDQGLPYMFSLIDEPDPLSGNLTMAEVELDHIYVGSRSDVKVSWDNRPYALTILSPD
;
A
#
# COMPACT_ATOMS: atom_id res chain seq x y z
N MET A 1 13.55 9.30 15.21
CA MET A 1 12.14 8.87 15.18
C MET A 1 12.10 7.45 15.68
N LYS A 2 11.18 7.13 16.59
CA LYS A 2 11.07 5.80 17.18
C LYS A 2 9.82 5.11 16.60
N PRO A 3 9.91 3.85 16.14
CA PRO A 3 8.73 3.11 15.70
C PRO A 3 7.87 2.68 16.88
N GLU A 4 6.59 2.45 16.61
CA GLU A 4 5.75 1.57 17.39
C GLU A 4 6.02 0.13 16.94
N VAL A 5 6.22 -0.77 17.91
CA VAL A 5 6.54 -2.17 17.63
C VAL A 5 5.48 -3.05 18.26
N ILE A 6 4.89 -3.94 17.45
CA ILE A 6 3.97 -4.97 17.93
C ILE A 6 4.48 -6.36 17.53
N SER A 7 4.18 -7.37 18.32
CA SER A 7 4.67 -8.73 18.10
C SER A 7 3.69 -9.81 18.55
N SER A 8 3.67 -10.93 17.82
CA SER A 8 2.87 -12.12 18.18
C SER A 8 3.56 -13.37 17.63
N GLY A 9 3.90 -14.31 18.50
CA GLY A 9 4.69 -15.49 18.10
C GLY A 9 6.03 -15.07 17.50
N GLU A 10 6.28 -15.52 16.29
CA GLU A 10 7.49 -15.19 15.51
C GLU A 10 7.31 -13.97 14.57
N LEU A 11 6.13 -13.32 14.62
CA LEU A 11 5.86 -12.13 13.84
C LEU A 11 6.20 -10.85 14.60
N GLU A 12 6.82 -9.90 13.90
CA GLU A 12 7.12 -8.57 14.39
C GLU A 12 6.78 -7.52 13.31
N LEU A 13 6.14 -6.44 13.74
CA LEU A 13 5.78 -5.30 12.90
C LEU A 13 6.28 -3.99 13.52
N GLU A 14 7.02 -3.21 12.76
CA GLU A 14 7.43 -1.85 13.10
C GLU A 14 6.66 -0.85 12.26
N VAL A 15 5.97 0.07 12.90
CA VAL A 15 5.21 1.15 12.26
C VAL A 15 5.80 2.50 12.67
N TYR A 16 5.91 3.41 11.73
CA TYR A 16 6.40 4.77 11.92
C TYR A 16 5.28 5.80 11.71
N PRO A 17 4.52 6.17 12.75
CA PRO A 17 3.45 7.16 12.61
C PRO A 17 3.95 8.48 12.05
N SER A 18 5.12 8.95 12.49
CA SER A 18 5.74 10.20 12.02
C SER A 18 6.25 10.15 10.57
N ILE A 19 6.31 8.97 9.95
CA ILE A 19 6.72 8.81 8.54
C ILE A 19 5.52 8.28 7.74
N GLY A 20 4.50 9.10 7.60
CA GLY A 20 3.31 8.76 6.81
C GLY A 20 2.52 7.54 7.30
N GLY A 21 2.59 7.18 8.59
CA GLY A 21 1.97 5.96 9.09
C GLY A 21 2.52 4.68 8.45
N SER A 22 3.77 4.73 7.98
CA SER A 22 4.39 3.67 7.17
C SER A 22 4.83 2.49 8.01
N ILE A 23 4.78 1.29 7.42
CA ILE A 23 5.42 0.10 7.96
C ILE A 23 6.93 0.19 7.65
N GLY A 24 7.77 0.16 8.69
CA GLY A 24 9.22 0.14 8.56
C GLY A 24 9.80 -1.27 8.46
N ARG A 25 9.12 -2.23 9.07
CA ARG A 25 9.49 -3.64 9.01
C ARG A 25 8.29 -4.53 9.24
N PHE A 26 8.19 -5.61 8.51
CA PHE A 26 7.34 -6.75 8.82
C PHE A 26 8.14 -8.02 8.61
N SER A 27 8.31 -8.81 9.65
CA SER A 27 9.18 -9.99 9.66
C SER A 27 8.54 -11.20 10.32
N ALA A 28 9.00 -12.39 9.91
CA ALA A 28 8.69 -13.68 10.53
C ALA A 28 9.98 -14.47 10.74
N PHE A 29 10.15 -15.10 11.90
CA PHE A 29 11.36 -15.86 12.23
C PHE A 29 12.66 -15.04 12.03
N GLY A 30 12.61 -13.73 12.32
CA GLY A 30 13.71 -12.79 12.11
C GLY A 30 14.04 -12.46 10.64
N GLN A 31 13.27 -12.96 9.67
CA GLN A 31 13.42 -12.69 8.25
C GLN A 31 12.36 -11.72 7.75
N ASP A 32 12.74 -10.77 6.89
CA ASP A 32 11.83 -9.73 6.41
C ASP A 32 10.81 -10.28 5.40
N ILE A 33 9.52 -10.13 5.70
CA ILE A 33 8.39 -10.41 4.78
C ILE A 33 8.24 -9.25 3.79
N PHE A 34 8.24 -8.00 4.28
CA PHE A 34 8.34 -6.82 3.43
C PHE A 34 9.80 -6.40 3.28
N ARG A 35 10.10 -5.69 2.20
CA ARG A 35 11.45 -5.15 1.96
C ARG A 35 11.87 -4.28 3.15
N HIS A 36 12.99 -4.60 3.77
CA HIS A 36 13.54 -3.75 4.82
C HIS A 36 14.14 -2.46 4.22
N PRO A 37 13.86 -1.27 4.76
CA PRO A 37 14.55 -0.05 4.38
C PRO A 37 16.06 -0.21 4.54
N LYS A 38 16.84 0.34 3.62
CA LYS A 38 18.30 0.35 3.75
C LYS A 38 18.70 1.20 4.96
N SER A 39 19.87 0.90 5.52
CA SER A 39 20.41 1.66 6.65
C SER A 39 20.37 3.17 6.38
N GLY A 40 19.75 3.92 7.30
CA GLY A 40 19.60 5.38 7.21
C GLY A 40 18.42 5.87 6.35
N GLU A 41 17.67 5.01 5.67
CA GLU A 41 16.50 5.45 4.87
C GLU A 41 15.36 5.97 5.74
N ALA A 42 15.08 5.33 6.88
CA ALA A 42 14.09 5.83 7.85
C ALA A 42 14.45 7.23 8.37
N ALA A 43 15.76 7.56 8.46
CA ALA A 43 16.20 8.89 8.87
C ALA A 43 15.93 9.98 7.83
N LYS A 44 15.66 9.63 6.56
CA LYS A 44 15.31 10.58 5.51
C LYS A 44 13.86 11.07 5.59
N ASN A 45 13.04 10.46 6.45
CA ASN A 45 11.63 10.80 6.63
C ASN A 45 10.80 10.70 5.32
N GLU A 46 11.09 9.69 4.51
CA GLU A 46 10.43 9.46 3.22
C GLU A 46 9.68 8.12 3.23
N SER A 47 8.36 8.16 3.23
CA SER A 47 7.50 6.95 3.25
C SER A 47 7.75 6.01 2.08
N GLY A 48 8.06 6.51 0.89
CA GLY A 48 8.39 5.71 -0.28
C GLY A 48 9.67 4.85 -0.14
N LEU A 49 10.50 5.12 0.87
CA LEU A 49 11.67 4.32 1.21
C LEU A 49 11.36 3.23 2.24
N MET A 50 10.19 3.29 2.89
CA MET A 50 9.74 2.35 3.92
C MET A 50 9.30 1.01 3.31
N SER A 51 8.95 0.05 4.15
CA SER A 51 8.53 -1.30 3.73
C SER A 51 7.12 -1.33 3.14
N ALA A 52 6.23 -0.47 3.63
CA ALA A 52 4.92 -0.21 3.07
C ALA A 52 4.40 1.15 3.55
N PHE A 53 3.46 1.73 2.79
CA PHE A 53 2.79 2.98 3.20
C PHE A 53 1.30 2.96 2.79
N PRO A 54 0.43 3.68 3.53
CA PRO A 54 -0.97 3.78 3.20
C PRO A 54 -1.19 4.69 2.00
N MET A 55 -2.10 4.31 1.11
CA MET A 55 -2.58 5.16 0.03
C MET A 55 -3.97 5.66 0.41
N VAL A 56 -4.08 6.95 0.73
CA VAL A 56 -5.30 7.63 1.15
C VAL A 56 -5.22 9.13 0.82
N PRO A 57 -6.29 9.76 0.32
CA PRO A 57 -7.63 9.24 0.04
C PRO A 57 -7.79 8.60 -1.34
N TYR A 58 -6.74 8.43 -2.13
CA TYR A 58 -6.79 7.73 -3.41
C TYR A 58 -5.53 6.90 -3.65
N CYS A 59 -5.69 5.87 -4.49
CA CYS A 59 -4.61 5.02 -4.98
C CYS A 59 -4.19 5.41 -6.38
N ASN A 60 -2.94 5.10 -6.77
CA ASN A 60 -2.39 5.33 -8.08
C ASN A 60 -2.34 6.83 -8.47
N ARG A 61 -2.24 7.13 -9.76
CA ARG A 61 -2.01 8.45 -10.34
C ARG A 61 -3.31 9.11 -10.78
N ILE A 62 -3.37 10.43 -10.63
CA ILE A 62 -4.39 11.29 -11.25
C ILE A 62 -3.69 12.14 -12.30
N ASP A 63 -4.09 11.98 -13.57
CA ASP A 63 -3.47 12.68 -14.71
C ASP A 63 -3.42 14.19 -14.48
N LYS A 64 -2.20 14.74 -14.44
CA LYS A 64 -1.92 16.16 -14.15
C LYS A 64 -2.62 16.69 -12.89
N GLY A 65 -2.99 15.80 -11.97
CA GLY A 65 -3.76 16.13 -10.78
C GLY A 65 -5.20 16.55 -11.04
N ARG A 66 -5.79 16.25 -12.21
CA ARG A 66 -7.12 16.76 -12.61
C ARG A 66 -8.14 15.65 -12.74
N PHE A 67 -9.31 15.88 -12.16
CA PHE A 67 -10.47 15.00 -12.32
C PHE A 67 -11.78 15.80 -12.16
N LEU A 68 -12.87 15.20 -12.65
CA LEU A 68 -14.21 15.75 -12.52
C LEU A 68 -14.95 14.95 -11.44
N PHE A 69 -15.54 15.65 -10.45
CA PHE A 69 -16.38 15.04 -9.44
C PHE A 69 -17.61 15.92 -9.18
N ASN A 70 -18.82 15.33 -9.27
CA ASN A 70 -20.10 16.01 -9.12
C ASN A 70 -20.21 17.32 -9.94
N GLY A 71 -19.72 17.30 -11.18
CA GLY A 71 -19.75 18.45 -12.08
C GLY A 71 -18.71 19.54 -11.81
N GLN A 72 -17.87 19.37 -10.78
CA GLN A 72 -16.78 20.29 -10.45
C GLN A 72 -15.44 19.72 -10.90
N GLN A 73 -14.65 20.58 -11.54
CA GLN A 73 -13.27 20.22 -11.85
C GLN A 73 -12.38 20.44 -10.65
N ILE A 74 -11.75 19.36 -10.19
CA ILE A 74 -10.79 19.36 -9.09
C ILE A 74 -9.38 19.42 -9.69
N GLN A 75 -8.53 20.27 -9.10
CA GLN A 75 -7.12 20.37 -9.41
C GLN A 75 -6.31 20.11 -8.15
N LEU A 76 -5.49 19.07 -8.17
CA LEU A 76 -4.54 18.73 -7.12
C LEU A 76 -3.14 19.18 -7.51
N GLU A 77 -2.38 19.58 -6.53
CA GLU A 77 -0.95 19.82 -6.71
C GLU A 77 -0.19 18.51 -6.84
N LYS A 78 0.95 18.59 -7.51
CA LYS A 78 1.91 17.49 -7.60
C LYS A 78 2.48 17.21 -6.20
N ASN A 79 2.39 15.96 -5.77
CA ASN A 79 2.79 15.57 -4.42
C ASN A 79 4.06 14.72 -4.33
N PHE A 80 4.70 14.40 -5.48
CA PHE A 80 5.96 13.66 -5.52
C PHE A 80 6.85 14.15 -6.66
N ASP A 81 8.09 14.55 -6.36
CA ASP A 81 8.97 15.22 -7.33
C ASP A 81 9.39 14.36 -8.52
N LYS A 82 9.45 13.05 -8.32
CA LYS A 82 9.81 12.09 -9.38
C LYS A 82 8.66 11.75 -10.32
N GLU A 83 7.43 12.14 -9.97
CA GLU A 83 6.22 11.88 -10.76
C GLU A 83 5.76 13.15 -11.47
N ARG A 84 5.09 12.99 -12.60
CA ARG A 84 4.43 14.09 -13.32
C ARG A 84 3.03 14.34 -12.79
N ASN A 85 2.42 13.32 -12.24
CA ASN A 85 1.05 13.26 -11.78
C ASN A 85 0.99 13.36 -10.25
N SER A 86 -0.17 13.71 -9.71
CA SER A 86 -0.44 13.51 -8.29
C SER A 86 -0.66 12.02 -8.02
N ILE A 87 -0.05 11.46 -6.96
CA ILE A 87 0.01 10.01 -6.74
C ILE A 87 -0.29 9.63 -5.29
N HIS A 88 -1.02 8.52 -5.10
CA HIS A 88 -1.24 7.81 -3.82
C HIS A 88 -1.85 8.62 -2.69
N GLY A 89 -2.52 9.72 -3.01
CA GLY A 89 -3.10 10.59 -2.00
C GLY A 89 -2.06 11.36 -1.19
N ILE A 90 -2.44 11.73 0.01
CA ILE A 90 -1.64 12.63 0.87
C ILE A 90 -1.23 11.98 2.19
N GLY A 91 -1.96 10.95 2.66
CA GLY A 91 -1.76 10.36 3.98
C GLY A 91 -0.35 9.79 4.19
N TRP A 92 0.27 9.24 3.14
CA TRP A 92 1.64 8.70 3.19
C TRP A 92 2.72 9.77 3.42
N LYS A 93 2.38 11.07 3.31
CA LYS A 93 3.27 12.22 3.51
C LYS A 93 2.96 12.99 4.80
N ARG A 94 2.03 12.53 5.59
CA ARG A 94 1.56 13.21 6.79
C ARG A 94 1.96 12.45 8.05
N GLU A 95 2.09 13.15 9.15
CA GLU A 95 2.25 12.54 10.45
C GLU A 95 0.92 11.95 10.92
N TRP A 96 0.97 10.72 11.44
CA TRP A 96 -0.14 10.02 12.06
C TRP A 96 0.08 9.98 13.57
N PHE A 97 -0.99 9.88 14.31
CA PHE A 97 -0.96 9.91 15.77
C PHE A 97 -1.39 8.56 16.33
N VAL A 98 -0.69 8.10 17.38
CA VAL A 98 -1.04 6.86 18.07
C VAL A 98 -2.30 7.08 18.90
N GLN A 99 -3.34 6.31 18.63
CA GLN A 99 -4.56 6.27 19.41
C GLN A 99 -4.50 5.18 20.47
N PHE A 100 -3.95 4.02 20.10
CA PHE A 100 -3.80 2.85 20.96
C PHE A 100 -2.61 2.02 20.53
N SER A 101 -1.87 1.49 21.52
CA SER A 101 -0.76 0.56 21.29
C SER A 101 -0.75 -0.50 22.39
N SER A 102 -0.62 -1.76 22.03
CA SER A 102 -0.44 -2.90 22.93
C SER A 102 0.66 -3.82 22.40
N ARG A 103 0.81 -5.00 22.98
CA ARG A 103 1.82 -5.96 22.53
C ARG A 103 1.61 -6.40 21.06
N ASP A 104 0.37 -6.58 20.66
CA ASP A 104 -0.03 -7.23 19.39
C ASP A 104 -1.04 -6.41 18.59
N ASN A 105 -1.42 -5.23 19.07
CA ASN A 105 -2.37 -4.34 18.39
C ASN A 105 -1.84 -2.90 18.40
N LEU A 106 -2.02 -2.22 17.29
CA LEU A 106 -1.71 -0.81 17.12
C LEU A 106 -2.82 -0.13 16.31
N ARG A 107 -3.21 1.06 16.76
CA ARG A 107 -4.15 1.93 16.06
C ARG A 107 -3.56 3.32 15.97
N ILE A 108 -3.48 3.84 14.75
CA ILE A 108 -3.00 5.19 14.45
C ILE A 108 -4.01 5.92 13.57
N PHE A 109 -4.09 7.23 13.71
CA PHE A 109 -5.04 8.05 12.94
C PHE A 109 -4.38 9.31 12.38
N TYR A 110 -5.01 9.87 11.36
CA TYR A 110 -4.68 11.14 10.73
C TYR A 110 -5.97 11.89 10.39
N GLU A 111 -6.01 13.19 10.66
CA GLU A 111 -7.09 14.09 10.25
C GLU A 111 -6.60 15.06 9.18
N HIS A 112 -7.39 15.22 8.14
CA HIS A 112 -7.13 16.15 7.04
C HIS A 112 -8.12 17.31 7.08
N ASP A 113 -7.59 18.52 6.91
CA ASP A 113 -8.31 19.77 7.08
C ASP A 113 -8.88 20.39 5.79
N GLY A 114 -8.76 19.70 4.63
CA GLY A 114 -9.32 20.13 3.36
C GLY A 114 -8.37 20.94 2.47
N ASN A 115 -7.05 20.98 2.74
CA ASN A 115 -6.08 21.75 1.95
C ASN A 115 -5.69 21.05 0.63
N ASP A 116 -4.87 20.00 0.69
CA ASP A 116 -4.33 19.32 -0.50
C ASP A 116 -5.34 18.39 -1.19
N TRP A 117 -6.36 17.96 -0.44
CA TRP A 117 -7.55 17.27 -0.91
C TRP A 117 -8.76 18.09 -0.45
N PRO A 118 -9.64 18.53 -1.35
CA PRO A 118 -10.61 19.59 -1.02
C PRO A 118 -11.80 19.14 -0.15
N TRP A 119 -11.66 18.06 0.58
CA TRP A 119 -12.61 17.55 1.57
C TRP A 119 -11.91 17.21 2.86
N ARG A 120 -12.52 17.55 3.97
CA ARG A 120 -12.05 17.15 5.30
C ARG A 120 -12.39 15.69 5.56
N PHE A 121 -11.45 14.95 6.10
CA PHE A 121 -11.67 13.56 6.49
C PHE A 121 -10.80 13.18 7.68
N SER A 122 -11.20 12.12 8.38
CA SER A 122 -10.30 11.38 9.26
C SER A 122 -10.05 9.99 8.67
N CYS A 123 -8.87 9.47 8.88
CA CYS A 123 -8.55 8.10 8.51
C CYS A 123 -7.79 7.40 9.64
N GLU A 124 -7.93 6.10 9.67
CA GLU A 124 -7.35 5.25 10.70
C GLU A 124 -6.69 4.03 10.06
N GLN A 125 -5.55 3.64 10.60
CA GLN A 125 -4.91 2.35 10.34
C GLN A 125 -4.99 1.51 11.60
N TYR A 126 -5.49 0.29 11.47
CA TYR A 126 -5.50 -0.70 12.53
C TYR A 126 -4.66 -1.90 12.12
N PHE A 127 -3.73 -2.26 13.01
CA PHE A 127 -2.84 -3.41 12.87
C PHE A 127 -3.09 -4.36 14.03
N ARG A 128 -3.30 -5.64 13.72
CA ARG A 128 -3.38 -6.69 14.73
C ARG A 128 -2.57 -7.89 14.27
N LEU A 129 -1.61 -8.29 15.11
CA LEU A 129 -0.82 -9.51 14.90
C LEU A 129 -1.42 -10.68 15.67
N GLU A 130 -1.60 -11.78 14.96
CA GLU A 130 -1.77 -13.12 15.52
C GLU A 130 -0.51 -13.96 15.22
N PRO A 131 -0.34 -15.16 15.80
CA PRO A 131 0.92 -15.91 15.63
C PRO A 131 1.31 -16.24 14.18
N ASP A 132 0.35 -16.23 13.25
CA ASP A 132 0.51 -16.65 11.86
C ASP A 132 0.02 -15.60 10.85
N ARG A 133 -0.50 -14.44 11.30
CA ARG A 133 -1.08 -13.45 10.39
C ARG A 133 -1.04 -12.02 10.90
N LEU A 134 -1.04 -11.08 9.96
CA LEU A 134 -1.29 -9.66 10.17
C LEU A 134 -2.68 -9.32 9.63
N PHE A 135 -3.54 -8.78 10.49
CA PHE A 135 -4.73 -8.06 10.07
C PHE A 135 -4.39 -6.58 9.90
N TYR A 136 -4.69 -6.05 8.75
CA TYR A 136 -4.54 -4.64 8.44
C TYR A 136 -5.86 -4.07 7.94
N GLU A 137 -6.29 -2.99 8.54
CA GLU A 137 -7.46 -2.24 8.12
C GLU A 137 -7.08 -0.77 7.93
N LEU A 138 -7.50 -0.19 6.82
CA LEU A 138 -7.42 1.24 6.54
C LEU A 138 -8.84 1.75 6.32
N SER A 139 -9.28 2.67 7.17
CA SER A 139 -10.61 3.26 7.12
C SER A 139 -10.55 4.76 6.95
N ILE A 140 -11.60 5.34 6.37
CA ILE A 140 -11.76 6.78 6.18
C ILE A 140 -13.18 7.21 6.50
N VAL A 141 -13.32 8.36 7.13
CA VAL A 141 -14.60 9.00 7.42
C VAL A 141 -14.59 10.38 6.78
N ASN A 142 -15.55 10.65 5.91
CA ASN A 142 -15.78 11.97 5.37
C ASN A 142 -16.36 12.89 6.47
N LEU A 143 -15.70 14.00 6.73
CA LEU A 143 -16.10 14.97 7.74
C LEU A 143 -16.84 16.20 7.15
N ASP A 144 -16.98 16.25 5.83
CA ASP A 144 -17.78 17.27 5.16
C ASP A 144 -19.21 16.79 4.91
N SER A 145 -20.09 17.74 4.66
CA SER A 145 -21.51 17.49 4.34
C SER A 145 -21.70 17.05 2.88
N SER A 146 -20.72 17.27 2.00
CA SER A 146 -20.74 16.86 0.60
C SER A 146 -20.09 15.49 0.43
N GLU A 147 -20.46 14.79 -0.63
CA GLU A 147 -19.80 13.54 -1.01
C GLU A 147 -18.33 13.79 -1.34
N MET A 148 -17.49 12.80 -1.03
CA MET A 148 -16.07 12.80 -1.30
C MET A 148 -15.69 11.51 -2.04
N PRO A 149 -14.93 11.57 -3.14
CA PRO A 149 -14.44 10.38 -3.81
C PRO A 149 -13.30 9.75 -2.97
N VAL A 150 -13.29 8.41 -2.89
CA VAL A 150 -12.32 7.67 -2.08
C VAL A 150 -11.81 6.43 -2.81
N GLY A 151 -10.51 6.19 -2.67
CA GLY A 151 -9.85 4.93 -3.03
C GLY A 151 -8.76 4.61 -2.00
N LEU A 152 -8.87 3.50 -1.30
CA LEU A 152 -7.94 3.12 -0.23
C LEU A 152 -7.04 1.98 -0.66
N GLY A 153 -5.81 1.96 -0.13
CA GLY A 153 -4.89 0.85 -0.36
C GLY A 153 -3.66 0.87 0.53
N LEU A 154 -2.93 -0.22 0.52
CA LEU A 154 -1.61 -0.36 1.09
C LEU A 154 -0.61 -0.61 -0.05
N HIS A 155 0.55 0.03 0.01
CA HIS A 155 1.62 -0.13 -0.97
C HIS A 155 2.81 -0.91 -0.38
N PRO A 156 2.75 -2.26 -0.31
CA PRO A 156 3.84 -3.05 0.22
C PRO A 156 4.95 -3.23 -0.81
N PHE A 157 6.19 -3.25 -0.34
CA PHE A 157 7.36 -3.65 -1.11
C PHE A 157 7.85 -5.00 -0.61
N PHE A 158 8.03 -5.94 -1.51
CA PHE A 158 8.56 -7.25 -1.18
C PHE A 158 10.06 -7.34 -1.49
N PRO A 159 10.83 -8.16 -0.74
CA PRO A 159 12.23 -8.41 -1.06
C PRO A 159 12.36 -9.06 -2.44
N ALA A 160 13.03 -8.38 -3.35
CA ALA A 160 13.28 -8.84 -4.73
C ALA A 160 14.53 -9.74 -4.82
N SER A 161 14.80 -10.59 -3.83
CA SER A 161 15.86 -11.59 -3.97
C SER A 161 15.44 -12.56 -5.08
N GLY A 162 16.20 -12.67 -6.15
CA GLY A 162 16.01 -13.28 -7.47
C GLY A 162 15.12 -14.53 -7.65
N GLN A 163 14.38 -14.94 -6.64
CA GLN A 163 13.53 -16.13 -6.58
C GLN A 163 12.18 -15.82 -5.90
N ALA A 164 11.79 -14.54 -5.84
CA ALA A 164 10.46 -14.17 -5.40
C ALA A 164 9.44 -14.55 -6.49
N ARG A 165 8.38 -15.21 -6.09
CA ARG A 165 7.26 -15.62 -6.96
C ARG A 165 5.99 -14.99 -6.44
N VAL A 166 5.19 -14.44 -7.35
CA VAL A 166 3.84 -13.98 -7.05
C VAL A 166 2.88 -14.85 -7.86
N ARG A 167 1.85 -15.34 -7.20
CA ARG A 167 0.80 -16.13 -7.84
C ARG A 167 -0.57 -15.63 -7.41
N GLY A 168 -1.45 -15.41 -8.39
CA GLY A 168 -2.84 -15.04 -8.18
C GLY A 168 -3.63 -15.25 -9.45
N LEU A 169 -4.94 -15.33 -9.34
CA LEU A 169 -5.87 -15.37 -10.48
C LEU A 169 -6.68 -14.09 -10.48
N PHE A 170 -6.72 -13.41 -11.62
CA PHE A 170 -7.40 -12.13 -11.79
C PHE A 170 -8.37 -12.19 -12.96
N ASN A 171 -9.35 -11.28 -13.00
CA ASN A 171 -10.30 -11.17 -14.11
C ASN A 171 -9.69 -10.42 -15.30
N GLY A 172 -8.81 -9.47 -15.04
CA GLY A 172 -8.17 -8.65 -16.06
C GLY A 172 -7.17 -7.69 -15.47
N PHE A 173 -6.62 -6.86 -16.34
CA PHE A 173 -5.69 -5.81 -15.94
C PHE A 173 -5.83 -4.57 -16.81
N TRP A 174 -5.48 -3.44 -16.25
CA TRP A 174 -5.29 -2.20 -16.98
C TRP A 174 -3.84 -2.11 -17.46
N ASN A 175 -3.68 -1.94 -18.77
CA ASN A 175 -2.41 -1.56 -19.37
C ASN A 175 -2.14 -0.09 -19.02
N CYS A 176 -0.90 0.19 -18.64
CA CYS A 176 -0.46 1.54 -18.32
C CYS A 176 0.46 2.07 -19.44
N ASP A 177 0.41 3.38 -19.65
CA ASP A 177 1.33 4.08 -20.54
C ASP A 177 2.71 4.28 -19.87
N ASP A 178 3.61 4.98 -20.54
CA ASP A 178 4.95 5.33 -20.06
C ASP A 178 4.98 6.26 -18.83
N GLN A 179 3.82 6.83 -18.48
CA GLN A 179 3.61 7.63 -17.28
C GLN A 179 2.91 6.85 -16.15
N GLY A 180 2.62 5.56 -16.36
CA GLY A 180 1.89 4.71 -15.43
C GLY A 180 0.40 5.01 -15.33
N LEU A 181 -0.18 5.71 -16.33
CA LEU A 181 -1.62 5.98 -16.40
C LEU A 181 -2.34 4.84 -17.11
N PRO A 182 -3.43 4.31 -16.55
CA PRO A 182 -4.20 3.25 -17.18
C PRO A 182 -4.93 3.78 -18.42
N TYR A 183 -4.82 3.06 -19.55
CA TYR A 183 -5.45 3.49 -20.81
C TYR A 183 -6.31 2.42 -21.47
N MET A 184 -6.05 1.14 -21.24
CA MET A 184 -6.77 0.03 -21.87
C MET A 184 -6.96 -1.12 -20.91
N PHE A 185 -8.19 -1.58 -20.74
CA PHE A 185 -8.50 -2.78 -19.99
C PHE A 185 -8.37 -4.02 -20.88
N SER A 186 -7.70 -5.04 -20.37
CA SER A 186 -7.57 -6.36 -21.00
C SER A 186 -8.13 -7.44 -20.09
N LEU A 187 -8.99 -8.29 -20.62
CA LEU A 187 -9.36 -9.53 -19.96
C LEU A 187 -8.17 -10.49 -19.98
N ILE A 188 -8.03 -11.28 -18.93
CA ILE A 188 -7.01 -12.32 -18.86
C ILE A 188 -7.57 -13.58 -19.51
N ASP A 189 -7.02 -13.89 -20.70
CA ASP A 189 -7.15 -15.19 -21.32
C ASP A 189 -5.88 -16.00 -20.96
N GLU A 190 -6.04 -17.24 -20.50
CA GLU A 190 -4.92 -18.09 -20.10
C GLU A 190 -3.88 -18.28 -21.24
N PRO A 191 -2.57 -18.31 -20.93
CA PRO A 191 -1.94 -18.27 -19.61
C PRO A 191 -1.58 -16.85 -19.15
N ASP A 192 -2.05 -16.46 -17.97
CA ASP A 192 -1.63 -15.23 -17.28
C ASP A 192 -0.23 -15.42 -16.66
N PRO A 193 0.70 -14.46 -16.78
CA PRO A 193 2.00 -14.50 -16.10
C PRO A 193 1.90 -14.76 -14.59
N LEU A 194 0.88 -14.23 -13.92
CA LEU A 194 0.68 -14.44 -12.48
C LEU A 194 -0.04 -15.75 -12.12
N SER A 195 -0.63 -16.47 -13.07
CA SER A 195 -1.18 -17.81 -12.86
C SER A 195 -0.08 -18.90 -12.87
N GLY A 196 1.08 -18.58 -13.43
CA GLY A 196 2.21 -19.46 -13.63
C GLY A 196 3.17 -19.53 -12.43
N ASN A 197 4.31 -20.15 -12.68
CA ASN A 197 5.37 -20.36 -11.69
C ASN A 197 6.61 -19.49 -11.96
N LEU A 198 6.42 -18.36 -12.67
CA LEU A 198 7.50 -17.47 -13.04
C LEU A 198 8.03 -16.71 -11.81
N THR A 199 9.34 -16.50 -11.79
CA THR A 199 9.94 -15.61 -10.81
C THR A 199 9.70 -14.14 -11.21
N MET A 200 9.65 -13.27 -10.24
CA MET A 200 9.52 -11.82 -10.51
C MET A 200 10.68 -11.24 -11.32
N ALA A 201 11.83 -11.94 -11.37
CA ALA A 201 12.96 -11.58 -12.23
C ALA A 201 12.75 -11.91 -13.71
N GLU A 202 11.79 -12.79 -14.02
CA GLU A 202 11.48 -13.24 -15.40
C GLU A 202 10.35 -12.44 -16.04
N VAL A 203 9.68 -11.56 -15.26
CA VAL A 203 8.55 -10.76 -15.72
C VAL A 203 8.81 -9.29 -15.49
N GLU A 204 8.46 -8.48 -16.48
CA GLU A 204 8.43 -7.03 -16.37
C GLU A 204 6.96 -6.59 -16.44
N LEU A 205 6.38 -6.34 -15.26
CA LEU A 205 4.97 -6.01 -15.10
C LEU A 205 4.82 -4.69 -14.33
N ASP A 206 4.11 -3.74 -14.93
CA ASP A 206 3.63 -2.52 -14.27
C ASP A 206 2.16 -2.29 -14.66
N HIS A 207 1.30 -3.26 -14.33
CA HIS A 207 -0.12 -3.28 -14.64
C HIS A 207 -0.96 -3.23 -13.38
N ILE A 208 -2.20 -2.77 -13.50
CA ILE A 208 -3.19 -2.77 -12.44
C ILE A 208 -4.10 -3.98 -12.63
N TYR A 209 -3.85 -5.05 -11.92
CA TYR A 209 -4.70 -6.24 -11.92
C TYR A 209 -5.99 -6.01 -11.16
N VAL A 210 -7.10 -6.53 -11.66
CA VAL A 210 -8.44 -6.33 -11.07
C VAL A 210 -9.21 -7.64 -10.96
N GLY A 211 -10.09 -7.69 -9.95
CA GLY A 211 -11.00 -8.82 -9.74
C GLY A 211 -10.23 -10.08 -9.37
N SER A 212 -9.54 -10.07 -8.22
CA SER A 212 -8.90 -11.28 -7.71
C SER A 212 -9.92 -12.40 -7.55
N ARG A 213 -9.65 -13.55 -8.22
CA ARG A 213 -10.46 -14.77 -8.15
C ARG A 213 -9.88 -15.81 -7.19
N SER A 214 -8.76 -15.49 -6.59
CA SER A 214 -8.07 -16.34 -5.61
C SER A 214 -7.21 -15.49 -4.70
N ASP A 215 -6.77 -16.09 -3.61
CA ASP A 215 -5.73 -15.52 -2.77
C ASP A 215 -4.47 -15.21 -3.59
N VAL A 216 -3.83 -14.08 -3.30
CA VAL A 216 -2.53 -13.76 -3.86
C VAL A 216 -1.44 -14.33 -2.95
N LYS A 217 -0.55 -15.15 -3.51
CA LYS A 217 0.56 -15.76 -2.78
C LYS A 217 1.88 -15.16 -3.22
N VAL A 218 2.71 -14.81 -2.24
CA VAL A 218 4.10 -14.41 -2.44
C VAL A 218 4.99 -15.43 -1.74
N SER A 219 5.96 -15.98 -2.45
CA SER A 219 6.87 -16.99 -1.93
C SER A 219 8.31 -16.74 -2.37
N TRP A 220 9.25 -17.33 -1.65
CA TRP A 220 10.69 -17.25 -1.92
C TRP A 220 11.31 -18.62 -1.73
N ASP A 221 12.12 -19.08 -2.69
CA ASP A 221 12.71 -20.43 -2.65
C ASP A 221 13.64 -20.67 -1.45
N ASN A 222 14.20 -19.60 -0.90
CA ASN A 222 15.13 -19.64 0.24
C ASN A 222 14.51 -19.36 1.59
N ARG A 223 13.16 -19.37 1.70
CA ARG A 223 12.44 -19.10 2.95
C ARG A 223 11.52 -20.26 3.34
N PRO A 224 11.38 -20.59 4.63
CA PRO A 224 10.53 -21.69 5.10
C PRO A 224 9.04 -21.34 5.12
N TYR A 225 8.64 -20.16 4.64
CA TYR A 225 7.26 -19.66 4.64
C TYR A 225 6.89 -19.01 3.29
N ALA A 226 5.61 -18.90 3.06
CA ALA A 226 5.02 -18.08 2.02
C ALA A 226 4.00 -17.12 2.65
N LEU A 227 3.79 -15.97 2.02
CA LEU A 227 2.74 -15.03 2.38
C LEU A 227 1.50 -15.30 1.53
N THR A 228 0.33 -15.36 2.17
CA THR A 228 -0.96 -15.33 1.49
C THR A 228 -1.66 -14.01 1.81
N ILE A 229 -2.02 -13.27 0.79
CA ILE A 229 -2.75 -12.01 0.90
C ILE A 229 -4.22 -12.31 0.63
N LEU A 230 -5.05 -12.05 1.63
CA LEU A 230 -6.50 -12.18 1.57
C LEU A 230 -7.10 -10.78 1.54
N SER A 231 -8.01 -10.53 0.61
CA SER A 231 -8.85 -9.34 0.62
C SER A 231 -10.28 -9.78 0.98
N PRO A 232 -10.96 -9.14 1.92
CA PRO A 232 -12.39 -9.39 2.07
C PRO A 232 -13.13 -8.99 0.79
N ASP A 233 -14.20 -9.70 0.49
CA ASP A 233 -15.13 -9.42 -0.61
C ASP A 233 -15.84 -8.05 -0.46
#